data_b7caf9be675803e3272845facd14bbd8
#
_entry.id   b7caf9be675803e3272845facd14bbd8
#
_cell.length_a   1.000
_cell.length_b   1.000
_cell.length_c   1.000
_cell.angle_alpha   90.00
_cell.angle_beta   90.00
_cell.angle_gamma   90.00
#
_symmetry.space_group_name_H-M   'P 1'
#
loop_
_entity.id
_entity.type
_entity.pdbx_description
1 polymer ?
#
loop_
_entity_poly.entity_id
_entity_poly.type
_entity_poly.pdbx_seq_one_letter_code
_entity_poly.pdbx_strand_id
1 'polypeptide(L)'
;MRTLLRRLLAGAMIFAGLSHLFWARRDFQAQVPDVVVEKLPIDRDGVVVASGAVEALFGLALLALPRERSRIGALLAGFFIAVFPGNVDQWRKGRSAFGLDTDRRRFVRLFFQPVLVAWAWWSTRQPRDAA
;
A
#
# COMPACT_ATOMS: atom_id res chain seq x y z
N MET A 1 -0.65 11.64 -19.55
CA MET A 1 0.00 10.46 -18.94
C MET A 1 -0.16 10.42 -17.41
N ARG A 2 0.22 11.48 -16.69
CA ARG A 2 0.08 11.52 -15.22
C ARG A 2 -1.36 11.32 -14.74
N THR A 3 -2.33 11.94 -15.38
CA THR A 3 -3.76 11.78 -15.04
C THR A 3 -4.21 10.34 -15.16
N LEU A 4 -3.83 9.66 -16.24
CA LEU A 4 -4.16 8.24 -16.43
C LEU A 4 -3.50 7.39 -15.35
N LEU A 5 -2.21 7.58 -15.10
CA LEU A 5 -1.48 6.83 -14.08
C LEU A 5 -2.03 7.06 -12.68
N ARG A 6 -2.47 8.29 -12.38
CA ARG A 6 -3.12 8.62 -11.12
C ARG A 6 -4.47 7.89 -10.96
N ARG A 7 -5.26 7.85 -12.03
CA ARG A 7 -6.56 7.15 -12.01
C ARG A 7 -6.38 5.64 -11.88
N LEU A 8 -5.36 5.08 -12.55
CA LEU A 8 -5.02 3.66 -12.40
C LEU A 8 -4.56 3.36 -10.97
N LEU A 9 -3.76 4.25 -10.38
CA LEU A 9 -3.35 4.12 -8.99
C LEU A 9 -4.57 4.16 -8.05
N ALA A 10 -5.48 5.09 -8.28
CA ALA A 10 -6.70 5.19 -7.47
C ALA A 10 -7.53 3.91 -7.54
N GLY A 11 -7.72 3.36 -8.74
CA GLY A 11 -8.42 2.09 -8.93
C GLY A 11 -7.71 0.92 -8.25
N ALA A 12 -6.39 0.87 -8.38
CA ALA A 12 -5.57 -0.14 -7.73
C ALA A 12 -5.67 -0.07 -6.20
N MET A 13 -5.69 1.15 -5.64
CA MET A 13 -5.81 1.35 -4.19
C MET A 13 -7.18 0.93 -3.67
N ILE A 14 -8.25 1.26 -4.40
CA ILE A 14 -9.61 0.83 -4.04
C ILE A 14 -9.68 -0.70 -4.08
N PHE A 15 -9.17 -1.31 -5.14
CA PHE A 15 -9.13 -2.77 -5.27
C PHE A 15 -8.32 -3.41 -4.14
N ALA A 16 -7.13 -2.89 -3.85
CA ALA A 16 -6.27 -3.38 -2.78
C ALA A 16 -6.96 -3.26 -1.42
N GLY A 17 -7.57 -2.10 -1.15
CA GLY A 17 -8.31 -1.89 0.09
C GLY A 17 -9.46 -2.87 0.26
N LEU A 18 -10.25 -3.09 -0.78
CA LEU A 18 -11.33 -4.07 -0.76
C LEU A 18 -10.80 -5.50 -0.57
N SER A 19 -9.67 -5.82 -1.18
CA SER A 19 -9.04 -7.14 -1.01
C SER A 19 -8.61 -7.39 0.44
N HIS A 20 -8.09 -6.36 1.12
CA HIS A 20 -7.75 -6.42 2.55
C HIS A 20 -8.98 -6.68 3.41
N LEU A 21 -10.13 -6.09 3.04
CA LEU A 21 -11.35 -6.19 3.84
C LEU A 21 -12.09 -7.52 3.62
N PHE A 22 -11.96 -8.14 2.44
CA PHE A 22 -12.79 -9.28 2.04
C PHE A 22 -11.96 -10.53 1.69
N TRP A 23 -11.61 -10.71 0.42
CA TRP A 23 -11.12 -12.01 -0.07
C TRP A 23 -9.66 -12.32 0.22
N ALA A 24 -8.81 -11.32 0.43
CA ALA A 24 -7.39 -11.52 0.76
C ALA A 24 -7.04 -11.14 2.20
N ARG A 25 -8.04 -10.91 3.03
CA ARG A 25 -7.88 -10.46 4.42
C ARG A 25 -6.92 -11.36 5.21
N ARG A 26 -7.05 -12.67 5.05
CA ARG A 26 -6.20 -13.66 5.73
C ARG A 26 -4.76 -13.62 5.23
N ASP A 27 -4.56 -13.49 3.91
CA ASP A 27 -3.22 -13.48 3.31
C ASP A 27 -2.42 -12.25 3.71
N PHE A 28 -3.07 -11.09 3.85
CA PHE A 28 -2.40 -9.87 4.26
C PHE A 28 -1.84 -9.93 5.68
N GLN A 29 -2.34 -10.82 6.53
CA GLN A 29 -1.80 -10.99 7.88
C GLN A 29 -0.33 -11.41 7.86
N ALA A 30 0.14 -12.08 6.81
CA ALA A 30 1.54 -12.46 6.65
C ALA A 30 2.49 -11.24 6.55
N GLN A 31 1.96 -10.08 6.18
CA GLN A 31 2.73 -8.84 6.04
C GLN A 31 2.63 -7.92 7.24
N VAL A 32 1.95 -8.34 8.32
CA VAL A 32 1.89 -7.56 9.56
C VAL A 32 3.11 -7.90 10.41
N PRO A 33 3.98 -6.91 10.73
CA PRO A 33 5.15 -7.16 11.58
C PRO A 33 4.74 -7.60 12.98
N ASP A 34 5.50 -8.54 13.55
CA ASP A 34 5.24 -9.02 14.91
C ASP A 34 5.30 -7.89 15.94
N VAL A 35 6.21 -6.93 15.76
CA VAL A 35 6.37 -5.78 16.66
C VAL A 35 5.09 -4.96 16.80
N VAL A 36 4.28 -4.89 15.75
CA VAL A 36 3.03 -4.13 15.76
C VAL A 36 2.03 -4.76 16.72
N VAL A 37 1.84 -6.07 16.62
CA VAL A 37 0.87 -6.79 17.48
C VAL A 37 1.38 -6.99 18.90
N GLU A 38 2.70 -6.96 19.11
CA GLU A 38 3.31 -7.07 20.44
C GLU A 38 3.20 -5.75 21.22
N LYS A 39 3.27 -4.59 20.53
CA LYS A 39 3.35 -3.27 21.17
C LYS A 39 2.05 -2.50 21.16
N LEU A 40 1.11 -2.83 20.27
CA LEU A 40 -0.17 -2.12 20.14
C LEU A 40 -1.32 -3.04 20.54
N PRO A 41 -2.41 -2.47 21.10
CA PRO A 41 -3.60 -3.25 21.50
C PRO A 41 -4.47 -3.60 20.29
N ILE A 42 -3.86 -4.17 19.24
CA ILE A 42 -4.54 -4.52 18.00
C ILE A 42 -3.97 -5.84 17.48
N ASP A 43 -4.82 -6.73 17.00
CA ASP A 43 -4.38 -8.00 16.41
C ASP A 43 -4.04 -7.84 14.92
N ARG A 44 -3.50 -8.91 14.31
CA ARG A 44 -3.12 -8.89 12.89
C ARG A 44 -4.30 -8.59 11.99
N ASP A 45 -5.44 -9.19 12.26
CA ASP A 45 -6.65 -8.96 11.47
C ASP A 45 -7.10 -7.50 11.54
N GLY A 46 -7.05 -6.90 12.73
CA GLY A 46 -7.37 -5.48 12.92
C GLY A 46 -6.44 -4.56 12.13
N VAL A 47 -5.15 -4.88 12.08
CA VAL A 47 -4.18 -4.11 11.27
C VAL A 47 -4.51 -4.21 9.78
N VAL A 48 -4.85 -5.40 9.30
CA VAL A 48 -5.22 -5.61 7.89
C VAL A 48 -6.49 -4.82 7.54
N VAL A 49 -7.50 -4.88 8.38
CA VAL A 49 -8.76 -4.14 8.17
C VAL A 49 -8.51 -2.64 8.16
N ALA A 50 -7.74 -2.12 9.13
CA ALA A 50 -7.42 -0.70 9.20
C ALA A 50 -6.65 -0.23 7.97
N SER A 51 -5.63 -0.97 7.54
CA SER A 51 -4.85 -0.61 6.35
C SER A 51 -5.69 -0.69 5.07
N GLY A 52 -6.58 -1.67 4.96
CA GLY A 52 -7.49 -1.78 3.82
C GLY A 52 -8.44 -0.59 3.73
N ALA A 53 -8.99 -0.15 4.85
CA ALA A 53 -9.84 1.03 4.90
C ALA A 53 -9.07 2.29 4.48
N VAL A 54 -7.84 2.46 4.97
CA VAL A 54 -6.96 3.58 4.61
C VAL A 54 -6.65 3.56 3.12
N GLU A 55 -6.32 2.41 2.56
CA GLU A 55 -6.02 2.27 1.13
C GLU A 55 -7.21 2.63 0.26
N ALA A 56 -8.40 2.13 0.59
CA ALA A 56 -9.62 2.46 -0.15
C ALA A 56 -9.93 3.96 -0.08
N LEU A 57 -9.72 4.59 1.08
CA LEU A 57 -9.90 6.02 1.26
C LEU A 57 -8.89 6.83 0.43
N PHE A 58 -7.63 6.40 0.34
CA PHE A 58 -6.65 7.04 -0.55
C PHE A 58 -7.10 7.00 -2.01
N GLY A 59 -7.58 5.85 -2.47
CA GLY A 59 -8.08 5.71 -3.83
C GLY A 59 -9.26 6.61 -4.12
N LEU A 60 -10.24 6.64 -3.23
CA LEU A 60 -11.40 7.51 -3.34
C LEU A 60 -11.01 8.99 -3.32
N ALA A 61 -10.09 9.38 -2.44
CA ALA A 61 -9.62 10.76 -2.32
C ALA A 61 -8.90 11.21 -3.60
N LEU A 62 -8.11 10.36 -4.23
CA LEU A 62 -7.45 10.66 -5.49
C LEU A 62 -8.45 10.93 -6.62
N LEU A 63 -9.60 10.26 -6.60
CA LEU A 63 -10.66 10.48 -7.58
C LEU A 63 -11.52 11.71 -7.26
N ALA A 64 -11.88 11.89 -5.99
CA ALA A 64 -12.82 12.91 -5.56
C ALA A 64 -12.19 14.28 -5.34
N LEU A 65 -10.89 14.33 -5.01
CA LEU A 65 -10.19 15.56 -4.63
C LEU A 65 -8.97 15.83 -5.53
N PRO A 66 -9.17 16.05 -6.84
CA PRO A 66 -8.05 16.20 -7.76
C PRO A 66 -7.17 17.42 -7.47
N ARG A 67 -7.71 18.45 -6.81
CA ARG A 67 -6.93 19.63 -6.40
C ARG A 67 -5.95 19.33 -5.26
N GLU A 68 -6.25 18.33 -4.44
CA GLU A 68 -5.42 17.92 -3.32
C GLU A 68 -4.48 16.76 -3.69
N ARG A 69 -4.39 16.38 -4.95
CA ARG A 69 -3.65 15.21 -5.40
C ARG A 69 -2.19 15.17 -4.93
N SER A 70 -1.53 16.32 -4.87
CA SER A 70 -0.12 16.37 -4.44
C SER A 70 0.03 15.99 -2.97
N ARG A 71 -0.87 16.47 -2.11
CA ARG A 71 -0.87 16.13 -0.68
C ARG A 71 -1.24 14.67 -0.47
N ILE A 72 -2.29 14.22 -1.15
CA ILE A 72 -2.75 12.82 -1.06
C ILE A 72 -1.64 11.89 -1.55
N GLY A 73 -1.00 12.21 -2.67
CA GLY A 73 0.09 11.41 -3.22
C GLY A 73 1.31 11.34 -2.31
N ALA A 74 1.65 12.44 -1.65
CA ALA A 74 2.73 12.45 -0.66
C ALA A 74 2.41 11.57 0.55
N LEU A 75 1.17 11.65 1.05
CA LEU A 75 0.72 10.80 2.15
C LEU A 75 0.68 9.33 1.74
N LEU A 76 0.24 9.04 0.53
CA LEU A 76 0.21 7.68 0.00
C LEU A 76 1.61 7.11 -0.18
N ALA A 77 2.55 7.90 -0.70
CA ALA A 77 3.95 7.50 -0.81
C ALA A 77 4.53 7.18 0.58
N GLY A 78 4.23 8.03 1.56
CA GLY A 78 4.60 7.78 2.96
C GLY A 78 3.98 6.52 3.52
N PHE A 79 2.73 6.24 3.18
CA PHE A 79 2.05 4.99 3.57
C PHE A 79 2.75 3.77 2.99
N PHE A 80 3.11 3.79 1.71
CA PHE A 80 3.85 2.68 1.08
C PHE A 80 5.22 2.45 1.75
N ILE A 81 5.88 3.53 2.17
CA ILE A 81 7.14 3.42 2.93
C ILE A 81 6.86 2.80 4.30
N ALA A 82 5.79 3.24 4.97
CA ALA A 82 5.44 2.78 6.31
C ALA A 82 5.06 1.29 6.37
N VAL A 83 4.49 0.75 5.30
CA VAL A 83 4.12 -0.67 5.25
C VAL A 83 5.25 -1.56 4.73
N PHE A 84 6.34 -0.99 4.23
CA PHE A 84 7.49 -1.75 3.75
C PHE A 84 8.08 -2.71 4.80
N PRO A 85 8.20 -2.34 6.08
CA PRO A 85 8.65 -3.27 7.12
C PRO A 85 7.84 -4.56 7.17
N GLY A 86 6.54 -4.53 6.85
CA GLY A 86 5.72 -5.73 6.76
C GLY A 86 6.18 -6.70 5.68
N ASN A 87 6.57 -6.17 4.51
CA ASN A 87 7.11 -6.98 3.43
C ASN A 87 8.47 -7.57 3.80
N VAL A 88 9.32 -6.81 4.47
CA VAL A 88 10.62 -7.27 4.97
C VAL A 88 10.42 -8.37 6.03
N ASP A 89 9.47 -8.18 6.92
CA ASP A 89 9.14 -9.15 7.96
C ASP A 89 8.63 -10.46 7.35
N GLN A 90 7.77 -10.37 6.33
CA GLN A 90 7.31 -11.55 5.58
C GLN A 90 8.49 -12.33 4.98
N TRP A 91 9.44 -11.62 4.36
CA TRP A 91 10.62 -12.25 3.78
C TRP A 91 11.52 -12.87 4.84
N ARG A 92 11.83 -12.12 5.91
CA ARG A 92 12.71 -12.60 6.99
C ARG A 92 12.12 -13.79 7.74
N LYS A 93 10.81 -13.80 7.96
CA LYS A 93 10.11 -14.87 8.68
C LYS A 93 9.69 -16.03 7.77
N GLY A 94 9.86 -15.89 6.47
CA GLY A 94 9.50 -16.94 5.51
C GLY A 94 8.01 -17.22 5.44
N ARG A 95 7.15 -16.23 5.67
CA ARG A 95 5.70 -16.41 5.63
C ARG A 95 5.20 -16.49 4.21
N SER A 96 4.42 -17.53 3.89
CA SER A 96 3.84 -17.73 2.57
C SER A 96 2.44 -17.15 2.49
N ALA A 97 2.22 -16.30 1.46
CA ALA A 97 0.93 -15.71 1.12
C ALA A 97 1.01 -15.17 -0.32
N PHE A 98 -0.12 -15.04 -1.00
CA PHE A 98 -0.19 -14.50 -2.37
C PHE A 98 0.68 -15.25 -3.39
N GLY A 99 0.93 -16.55 -3.18
CA GLY A 99 1.86 -17.30 -4.01
C GLY A 99 3.33 -17.00 -3.76
N LEU A 100 3.66 -16.21 -2.74
CA LEU A 100 5.03 -15.90 -2.32
C LEU A 100 5.53 -17.00 -1.37
N ASP A 101 5.72 -18.18 -1.92
CA ASP A 101 6.02 -19.39 -1.16
C ASP A 101 7.50 -19.77 -1.16
N THR A 102 8.36 -18.95 -1.78
CA THR A 102 9.82 -19.13 -1.76
C THR A 102 10.49 -17.85 -1.28
N ASP A 103 11.70 -17.97 -0.73
CA ASP A 103 12.48 -16.82 -0.29
C ASP A 103 12.79 -15.88 -1.46
N ARG A 104 13.05 -16.44 -2.64
CA ARG A 104 13.28 -15.65 -3.84
C ARG A 104 12.07 -14.80 -4.21
N ARG A 105 10.87 -15.38 -4.20
CA ARG A 105 9.64 -14.65 -4.52
C ARG A 105 9.37 -13.55 -3.50
N ARG A 106 9.52 -13.84 -2.21
CA ARG A 106 9.35 -12.85 -1.13
C ARG A 106 10.38 -11.74 -1.23
N PHE A 107 11.61 -12.05 -1.57
CA PHE A 107 12.68 -11.06 -1.75
C PHE A 107 12.40 -10.16 -2.96
N VAL A 108 12.02 -10.73 -4.11
CA VAL A 108 11.66 -9.97 -5.31
C VAL A 108 10.49 -9.02 -5.04
N ARG A 109 9.51 -9.45 -4.23
CA ARG A 109 8.36 -8.60 -3.86
C ARG A 109 8.80 -7.28 -3.21
N LEU A 110 9.91 -7.26 -2.47
CA LEU A 110 10.42 -6.05 -1.82
C LEU A 110 10.71 -4.93 -2.81
N PHE A 111 11.11 -5.25 -4.04
CA PHE A 111 11.44 -4.26 -5.07
C PHE A 111 10.20 -3.61 -5.71
N PHE A 112 9.01 -4.18 -5.52
CA PHE A 112 7.77 -3.54 -5.96
C PHE A 112 7.42 -2.32 -5.11
N GLN A 113 7.86 -2.27 -3.86
CA GLN A 113 7.51 -1.18 -2.97
C GLN A 113 8.09 0.17 -3.41
N PRO A 114 9.37 0.28 -3.80
CA PRO A 114 9.88 1.52 -4.36
C PRO A 114 9.15 1.97 -5.62
N VAL A 115 8.69 1.02 -6.44
CA VAL A 115 7.91 1.33 -7.64
C VAL A 115 6.57 1.98 -7.26
N LEU A 116 5.89 1.44 -6.24
CA LEU A 116 4.64 2.01 -5.74
C LEU A 116 4.86 3.42 -5.17
N VAL A 117 5.93 3.62 -4.42
CA VAL A 117 6.30 4.93 -3.88
C VAL A 117 6.52 5.94 -5.01
N ALA A 118 7.30 5.56 -6.01
CA ALA A 118 7.57 6.41 -7.17
C ALA A 118 6.30 6.72 -7.95
N TRP A 119 5.42 5.74 -8.13
CA TRP A 119 4.15 5.90 -8.83
C TRP A 119 3.25 6.90 -8.10
N ALA A 120 3.07 6.75 -6.78
CA ALA A 120 2.27 7.66 -5.98
C ALA A 120 2.82 9.08 -6.01
N TRP A 121 4.13 9.23 -5.87
CA TRP A 121 4.77 10.53 -5.86
C TRP A 121 4.68 11.22 -7.22
N TRP A 122 5.13 10.55 -8.29
CA TRP A 122 5.24 11.17 -9.61
C TRP A 122 3.88 11.49 -10.24
N SER A 123 2.92 10.55 -10.19
CA SER A 123 1.63 10.71 -10.86
C SER A 123 0.75 11.80 -10.24
N THR A 124 1.06 12.20 -9.01
CA THR A 124 0.27 13.18 -8.25
C THR A 124 0.90 14.56 -8.20
N ARG A 125 2.17 14.71 -8.64
CA ARG A 125 2.83 16.03 -8.63
C ARG A 125 2.18 16.98 -9.64
N GLN A 126 2.11 18.23 -9.26
CA GLN A 126 1.67 19.29 -10.18
C GLN A 126 2.83 19.68 -11.07
N PRO A 127 2.60 20.01 -12.36
CA PRO A 127 3.65 20.53 -13.22
C PRO A 127 4.21 21.84 -12.67
N ARG A 128 5.54 22.01 -12.73
CA ARG A 128 6.21 23.22 -12.20
C ARG A 128 5.89 24.47 -13.01
N ASP A 129 5.70 24.29 -14.27
CA ASP A 129 5.42 25.36 -15.24
C ASP A 129 3.98 25.80 -15.23
N ALA A 130 3.12 25.21 -14.42
CA ALA A 130 1.78 25.67 -14.16
C ALA A 130 1.75 26.78 -13.08
N ALA A 131 2.92 27.16 -12.58
CA ALA A 131 3.06 28.20 -11.57
C ALA A 131 3.17 29.57 -12.23
#